data_bcf05157c7ee5ac6d0b318907bad5fb4
#
_entry.id   bcf05157c7ee5ac6d0b318907bad5fb4
#
_cell.length_a   1.000
_cell.length_b   1.000
_cell.length_c   1.000
_cell.angle_alpha   90.00
_cell.angle_beta   90.00
_cell.angle_gamma   90.00
#
_symmetry.space_group_name_H-M   'P 1'
#
loop_
_entity.id
_entity.type
_entity.pdbx_description
1 polymer ?
#
loop_
_entity_poly.entity_id
_entity_poly.type
_entity_poly.pdbx_seq_one_letter_code
_entity_poly.pdbx_strand_id
1 'polypeptide(L)'
;MIYENLLYASTAINKLDSIHSKFVDWIRSLDNKDMELGFIDTTPDPISMVCLHKTMNITRRIIAIDGQPTSNEYAVYANDNENIVLVSTFYLNASGVIFSTPDESDRLCDYNDELLAEKLLEYTAEGLLKSQIFKPTETG
;
A
#
# COMPACT_ATOMS: atom_id res chain seq x y z
N MET A 1 22.27 5.20 -23.99
CA MET A 1 22.60 6.60 -23.65
C MET A 1 21.76 7.06 -22.48
N ILE A 2 22.31 7.93 -21.66
CA ILE A 2 21.66 8.42 -20.42
C ILE A 2 20.31 9.10 -20.73
N TYR A 3 20.25 9.91 -21.78
CA TYR A 3 19.02 10.61 -22.15
C TYR A 3 17.87 9.65 -22.48
N GLU A 4 18.13 8.61 -23.23
CA GLU A 4 17.12 7.59 -23.57
C GLU A 4 16.62 6.88 -22.31
N ASN A 5 17.52 6.54 -21.38
CA ASN A 5 17.15 5.91 -20.10
C ASN A 5 16.26 6.84 -19.27
N LEU A 6 16.51 8.15 -19.29
CA LEU A 6 15.67 9.12 -18.58
C LEU A 6 14.29 9.25 -19.22
N LEU A 7 14.20 9.14 -20.56
CA LEU A 7 12.90 9.12 -21.24
C LEU A 7 12.09 7.87 -20.89
N TYR A 8 12.74 6.71 -20.84
CA TYR A 8 12.08 5.48 -20.41
C TYR A 8 11.61 5.59 -18.96
N ALA A 9 12.43 6.15 -18.08
CA ALA A 9 12.05 6.37 -16.69
C ALA A 9 10.84 7.29 -16.58
N SER A 10 10.82 8.40 -17.33
CA SER A 10 9.68 9.33 -17.35
C SER A 10 8.40 8.65 -17.82
N THR A 11 8.49 7.84 -18.87
CA THR A 11 7.32 7.08 -19.37
C THR A 11 6.84 6.07 -18.33
N ALA A 12 7.75 5.37 -17.67
CA ALA A 12 7.41 4.42 -16.62
C ALA A 12 6.73 5.11 -15.43
N ILE A 13 7.23 6.27 -15.01
CA ILE A 13 6.62 7.06 -13.94
C ILE A 13 5.20 7.48 -14.30
N ASN A 14 4.98 7.93 -15.54
CA ASN A 14 3.64 8.30 -16.02
C ASN A 14 2.67 7.13 -15.96
N LYS A 15 3.11 5.93 -16.32
CA LYS A 15 2.30 4.71 -16.23
C LYS A 15 1.97 4.36 -14.77
N LEU A 16 2.95 4.51 -13.88
CA LEU A 16 2.77 4.24 -12.45
C LEU A 16 1.81 5.26 -11.82
N ASP A 17 1.89 6.53 -12.20
CA ASP A 17 0.93 7.54 -11.76
C ASP A 17 -0.48 7.22 -12.25
N SER A 18 -0.61 6.78 -13.50
CA SER A 18 -1.89 6.42 -14.09
C SER A 18 -2.53 5.23 -13.39
N ILE A 19 -1.76 4.16 -13.12
CA ILE A 19 -2.29 2.98 -12.44
C ILE A 19 -2.61 3.28 -10.97
N HIS A 20 -1.86 4.17 -10.33
CA HIS A 20 -2.17 4.64 -8.98
C HIS A 20 -3.55 5.30 -8.94
N SER A 21 -3.84 6.19 -9.89
CA SER A 21 -5.15 6.86 -9.98
C SER A 21 -6.29 5.84 -10.16
N LYS A 22 -6.08 4.84 -11.00
CA LYS A 22 -7.06 3.76 -11.22
C LYS A 22 -7.28 2.93 -9.95
N PHE A 23 -6.21 2.65 -9.22
CA PHE A 23 -6.27 1.93 -7.94
C PHE A 23 -7.10 2.69 -6.91
N VAL A 24 -6.85 3.99 -6.76
CA VAL A 24 -7.60 4.86 -5.83
C VAL A 24 -9.08 4.92 -6.24
N ASP A 25 -9.36 5.11 -7.53
CA ASP A 25 -10.72 5.16 -8.04
C ASP A 25 -11.45 3.84 -7.82
N TRP A 26 -10.76 2.70 -7.98
CA TRP A 26 -11.35 1.38 -7.75
C TRP A 26 -11.71 1.20 -6.28
N ILE A 27 -10.81 1.51 -5.35
CA ILE A 27 -11.12 1.44 -3.91
C ILE A 27 -12.33 2.32 -3.58
N ARG A 28 -12.36 3.54 -4.13
CA ARG A 28 -13.47 4.48 -3.88
C ARG A 28 -14.80 3.93 -4.40
N SER A 29 -14.77 3.17 -5.49
CA SER A 29 -15.98 2.54 -6.06
C SER A 29 -16.49 1.37 -5.23
N LEU A 30 -15.64 0.76 -4.40
CA LEU A 30 -16.02 -0.33 -3.51
C LEU A 30 -16.64 0.22 -2.23
N ASP A 31 -17.76 -0.32 -1.83
CA ASP A 31 -18.35 0.00 -0.53
C ASP A 31 -17.68 -0.88 0.53
N ASN A 32 -16.71 -0.29 1.24
CA ASN A 32 -15.93 -1.03 2.22
C ASN A 32 -16.09 -0.52 3.66
N LYS A 33 -17.09 0.34 3.91
CA LYS A 33 -17.24 1.00 5.21
C LYS A 33 -17.75 0.10 6.33
N ASP A 34 -18.47 -0.96 5.99
CA ASP A 34 -19.12 -1.86 6.96
C ASP A 34 -18.38 -3.19 7.13
N MET A 35 -17.10 -3.23 6.84
CA MET A 35 -16.29 -4.44 6.98
C MET A 35 -15.85 -4.64 8.43
N GLU A 36 -15.87 -5.89 8.89
CA GLU A 36 -15.54 -6.23 10.28
C GLU A 36 -14.08 -5.86 10.64
N LEU A 37 -13.13 -6.09 9.73
CA LEU A 37 -11.72 -5.78 9.98
C LEU A 37 -11.44 -4.27 10.01
N GLY A 38 -12.21 -3.49 9.26
CA GLY A 38 -12.01 -2.06 9.13
C GLY A 38 -12.44 -1.52 7.78
N PHE A 39 -11.83 -0.43 7.35
CA PHE A 39 -12.15 0.20 6.06
C PHE A 39 -11.00 1.06 5.56
N ILE A 40 -11.02 1.36 4.26
CA ILE A 40 -10.05 2.23 3.60
C ILE A 40 -10.78 3.49 3.14
N ASP A 41 -10.29 4.67 3.57
CA ASP A 41 -10.84 5.97 3.17
C ASP A 41 -9.85 6.67 2.25
N THR A 42 -10.25 6.87 1.00
CA THR A 42 -9.41 7.53 -0.01
C THR A 42 -9.58 9.05 -0.06
N THR A 43 -10.50 9.60 0.74
CA THR A 43 -10.79 11.04 0.73
C THR A 43 -9.64 11.88 1.29
N PRO A 44 -9.01 11.51 2.44
CA PRO A 44 -7.87 12.29 2.93
C PRO A 44 -6.59 11.99 2.15
N ASP A 45 -5.65 12.92 2.22
CA ASP A 45 -4.30 12.77 1.69
C ASP A 45 -3.31 12.98 2.86
N PRO A 46 -2.58 11.94 3.28
CA PRO A 46 -2.53 10.58 2.71
C PRO A 46 -3.80 9.76 2.95
N ILE A 47 -3.96 8.70 2.15
CA ILE A 47 -5.07 7.75 2.29
C ILE A 47 -5.07 7.19 3.72
N SER A 48 -6.24 7.06 4.31
CA SER A 48 -6.43 6.54 5.66
C SER A 48 -6.96 5.11 5.62
N MET A 49 -6.54 4.32 6.58
CA MET A 49 -7.06 2.97 6.80
C MET A 49 -7.33 2.78 8.29
N VAL A 50 -8.47 2.19 8.61
CA VAL A 50 -8.76 1.70 9.96
C VAL A 50 -8.78 0.18 9.89
N CYS A 51 -7.99 -0.47 10.72
CA CYS A 51 -7.90 -1.92 10.77
C CYS A 51 -7.65 -2.35 12.22
N LEU A 52 -8.43 -3.32 12.69
CA LEU A 52 -8.38 -3.80 14.08
C LEU A 52 -8.44 -2.63 15.08
N HIS A 53 -9.29 -1.65 14.82
CA HIS A 53 -9.51 -0.44 15.62
C HIS A 53 -8.30 0.53 15.65
N LYS A 54 -7.31 0.31 14.79
CA LYS A 54 -6.15 1.22 14.67
C LYS A 54 -6.28 2.07 13.41
N THR A 55 -6.09 3.37 13.55
CA THR A 55 -6.07 4.31 12.43
C THR A 55 -4.65 4.41 11.90
N MET A 56 -4.51 4.26 10.58
CA MET A 56 -3.23 4.26 9.89
C MET A 56 -3.28 5.16 8.68
N ASN A 57 -2.11 5.59 8.24
CA ASN A 57 -1.94 6.36 7.00
C ASN A 57 -1.18 5.52 6.00
N ILE A 58 -1.61 5.60 4.74
CA ILE A 58 -0.95 4.94 3.62
C ILE A 58 -0.25 6.00 2.79
N THR A 59 1.07 5.94 2.75
CA THR A 59 1.89 6.83 1.91
C THR A 59 2.30 6.11 0.64
N ARG A 60 2.42 6.86 -0.43
CA ARG A 60 2.80 6.32 -1.74
C ARG A 60 4.09 6.97 -2.20
N ARG A 61 5.00 6.16 -2.73
CA ARG A 61 6.16 6.64 -3.49
C ARG A 61 6.47 5.69 -4.63
N ILE A 62 7.10 6.18 -5.68
CA ILE A 62 7.59 5.34 -6.76
C ILE A 62 8.97 4.84 -6.36
N ILE A 63 9.19 3.52 -6.50
CA ILE A 63 10.50 2.92 -6.27
C ILE A 63 11.13 2.49 -7.58
N ALA A 64 12.45 2.43 -7.57
CA ALA A 64 13.25 1.96 -8.71
C ALA A 64 14.16 0.83 -8.27
N ILE A 65 14.33 -0.16 -9.15
CA ILE A 65 15.29 -1.25 -8.96
C ILE A 65 16.28 -1.16 -10.11
N ASP A 66 17.56 -1.17 -9.80
CA ASP A 66 18.64 -1.03 -10.79
C ASP A 66 18.47 0.23 -11.65
N GLY A 67 18.01 1.32 -11.02
CA GLY A 67 17.84 2.61 -11.69
C GLY A 67 16.61 2.74 -12.57
N GLN A 68 15.73 1.74 -12.60
CA GLN A 68 14.48 1.78 -13.38
C GLN A 68 13.26 1.79 -12.48
N PRO A 69 12.30 2.72 -12.70
CA PRO A 69 11.05 2.73 -11.93
C PRO A 69 10.28 1.42 -12.17
N THR A 70 9.90 0.73 -11.09
CA THR A 70 9.26 -0.58 -11.17
C THR A 70 7.85 -0.60 -10.63
N SER A 71 7.58 0.13 -9.54
CA SER A 71 6.27 0.06 -8.90
C SER A 71 6.00 1.25 -8.01
N ASN A 72 4.72 1.40 -7.67
CA ASN A 72 4.27 2.23 -6.56
C ASN A 72 4.44 1.43 -5.28
N GLU A 73 5.18 1.96 -4.32
CA GLU A 73 5.27 1.40 -2.98
C GLU A 73 4.25 2.11 -2.09
N TYR A 74 3.41 1.35 -1.44
CA TYR A 74 2.47 1.84 -0.44
C TYR A 74 2.95 1.39 0.93
N ALA A 75 3.22 2.33 1.80
CA ALA A 75 3.67 2.07 3.16
C ALA A 75 2.57 2.46 4.14
N VAL A 76 2.15 1.50 4.96
CA VAL A 76 1.09 1.68 5.96
C VAL A 76 1.72 1.93 7.30
N TYR A 77 1.47 3.11 7.86
CA TYR A 77 2.04 3.55 9.14
C TYR A 77 0.95 3.75 10.17
N ALA A 78 1.23 3.32 11.39
CA ALA A 78 0.38 3.58 12.56
C ALA A 78 1.16 4.39 13.59
N ASN A 79 0.42 5.13 14.44
CA ASN A 79 1.01 5.79 15.59
C ASN A 79 0.89 4.88 16.81
N ASP A 80 2.00 4.70 17.52
CA ASP A 80 2.05 3.99 18.79
C ASP A 80 2.68 4.92 19.82
N ASN A 81 1.85 5.59 20.59
CA ASN A 81 2.24 6.68 21.48
C ASN A 81 2.90 7.82 20.65
N GLU A 82 4.17 8.12 20.89
CA GLU A 82 4.90 9.14 20.14
C GLU A 82 5.68 8.55 18.95
N ASN A 83 5.59 7.24 18.73
CA ASN A 83 6.35 6.56 17.67
C ASN A 83 5.47 6.30 16.45
N ILE A 84 6.07 6.43 15.27
CA ILE A 84 5.47 6.03 14.00
C ILE A 84 5.98 4.64 13.67
N VAL A 85 5.07 3.68 13.48
CA VAL A 85 5.40 2.29 13.23
C VAL A 85 4.99 1.90 11.82
N LEU A 86 5.93 1.38 11.05
CA LEU A 86 5.65 0.78 9.75
C LEU A 86 4.98 -0.58 10.00
N VAL A 87 3.74 -0.72 9.53
CA VAL A 87 2.94 -1.93 9.76
C VAL A 87 3.09 -2.90 8.58
N SER A 88 2.96 -2.40 7.36
CA SER A 88 3.05 -3.22 6.16
C SER A 88 3.42 -2.37 4.95
N THR A 89 3.90 -3.03 3.91
CA THR A 89 4.15 -2.42 2.60
C THR A 89 3.56 -3.32 1.52
N PHE A 90 3.07 -2.71 0.45
CA PHE A 90 2.66 -3.44 -0.74
C PHE A 90 3.02 -2.61 -1.98
N TYR A 91 3.05 -3.28 -3.13
CA TYR A 91 3.64 -2.73 -4.36
C TYR A 91 2.69 -2.94 -5.53
N LEU A 92 2.38 -1.87 -6.25
CA LEU A 92 1.51 -1.90 -7.43
C LEU A 92 2.35 -1.57 -8.66
N ASN A 93 2.50 -2.53 -9.57
CA ASN A 93 3.26 -2.32 -10.79
C ASN A 93 2.40 -1.68 -11.91
N ALA A 94 3.05 -1.32 -13.02
CA ALA A 94 2.37 -0.65 -14.14
C ALA A 94 1.32 -1.53 -14.82
N SER A 95 1.41 -2.85 -14.66
CA SER A 95 0.42 -3.80 -15.21
C SER A 95 -0.81 -3.96 -14.34
N GLY A 96 -0.84 -3.32 -13.17
CA GLY A 96 -1.99 -3.36 -12.25
C GLY A 96 -1.99 -4.54 -11.30
N VAL A 97 -0.85 -5.17 -11.07
CA VAL A 97 -0.72 -6.29 -10.13
C VAL A 97 -0.11 -5.79 -8.83
N ILE A 98 -0.67 -6.23 -7.71
CA ILE A 98 -0.21 -5.88 -6.36
C ILE A 98 0.57 -7.05 -5.76
N PHE A 99 1.74 -6.72 -5.21
CA PHE A 99 2.67 -7.67 -4.59
C PHE A 99 2.98 -7.25 -3.16
N SER A 100 3.33 -8.22 -2.32
CA SER A 100 3.83 -7.94 -0.96
C SER A 100 5.34 -7.64 -0.96
N THR A 101 6.03 -7.93 -2.07
CA THR A 101 7.49 -7.79 -2.20
C THR A 101 7.83 -6.88 -3.38
N PRO A 102 8.93 -6.07 -3.27
CA PRO A 102 9.31 -5.18 -4.37
C PRO A 102 9.85 -5.90 -5.60
N ASP A 103 10.31 -7.15 -5.46
CA ASP A 103 10.85 -7.98 -6.55
C ASP A 103 9.76 -8.80 -7.28
N GLU A 104 8.49 -8.56 -6.95
CA GLU A 104 7.33 -9.23 -7.55
C GLU A 104 7.30 -10.75 -7.33
N SER A 105 7.92 -11.24 -6.26
CA SER A 105 7.96 -12.66 -5.95
C SER A 105 6.72 -13.17 -5.21
N ASP A 106 5.95 -12.29 -4.58
CA ASP A 106 4.76 -12.68 -3.80
C ASP A 106 3.56 -11.82 -4.22
N ARG A 107 2.72 -12.38 -5.08
CA ARG A 107 1.54 -11.70 -5.60
C ARG A 107 0.39 -11.74 -4.60
N LEU A 108 -0.26 -10.60 -4.38
CA LEU A 108 -1.45 -10.49 -3.55
C LEU A 108 -2.74 -10.55 -4.39
N CYS A 109 -2.88 -9.65 -5.35
CA CYS A 109 -4.07 -9.57 -6.20
C CYS A 109 -3.87 -8.53 -7.31
N ASP A 110 -4.86 -8.40 -8.18
CA ASP A 110 -4.93 -7.30 -9.15
C ASP A 110 -5.54 -6.05 -8.50
N TYR A 111 -5.21 -4.86 -9.01
CA TYR A 111 -5.73 -3.60 -8.47
C TYR A 111 -7.26 -3.51 -8.56
N ASN A 112 -7.86 -4.19 -9.53
CA ASN A 112 -9.31 -4.18 -9.76
C ASN A 112 -10.01 -5.46 -9.28
N ASP A 113 -9.41 -6.13 -8.32
CA ASP A 113 -10.04 -7.27 -7.65
C ASP A 113 -11.28 -6.79 -6.89
N GLU A 114 -12.39 -7.53 -7.01
CA GLU A 114 -13.63 -7.18 -6.32
C GLU A 114 -13.50 -7.23 -4.80
N LEU A 115 -12.55 -8.02 -4.29
CA LEU A 115 -12.25 -8.15 -2.87
C LEU A 115 -11.00 -7.38 -2.46
N LEU A 116 -10.60 -6.37 -3.23
CA LEU A 116 -9.36 -5.63 -3.00
C LEU A 116 -9.28 -5.07 -1.58
N ALA A 117 -10.33 -4.39 -1.12
CA ALA A 117 -10.33 -3.80 0.22
C ALA A 117 -10.17 -4.87 1.30
N GLU A 118 -10.89 -5.99 1.18
CA GLU A 118 -10.79 -7.11 2.13
C GLU A 118 -9.38 -7.69 2.16
N LYS A 119 -8.79 -7.93 0.99
CA LYS A 119 -7.44 -8.49 0.86
C LYS A 119 -6.38 -7.56 1.46
N LEU A 120 -6.47 -6.26 1.22
CA LEU A 120 -5.54 -5.29 1.79
C LEU A 120 -5.71 -5.17 3.31
N LEU A 121 -6.95 -5.21 3.80
CA LEU A 121 -7.21 -5.18 5.24
C LEU A 121 -6.69 -6.44 5.93
N GLU A 122 -6.92 -7.63 5.35
CA GLU A 122 -6.38 -8.88 5.89
C GLU A 122 -4.86 -8.88 5.93
N TYR A 123 -4.24 -8.46 4.84
CA TYR A 123 -2.78 -8.35 4.75
C TYR A 123 -2.23 -7.40 5.81
N THR A 124 -2.85 -6.24 5.97
CA THR A 124 -2.45 -5.24 6.97
C THR A 124 -2.69 -5.74 8.40
N ALA A 125 -3.81 -6.43 8.63
CA ALA A 125 -4.12 -7.02 9.93
C ALA A 125 -3.03 -8.01 10.38
N GLU A 126 -2.55 -8.85 9.48
CA GLU A 126 -1.45 -9.78 9.79
C GLU A 126 -0.18 -9.02 10.21
N GLY A 127 0.18 -7.96 9.46
CA GLY A 127 1.33 -7.13 9.80
C GLY A 127 1.15 -6.42 11.14
N LEU A 128 -0.05 -5.93 11.38
CA LEU A 128 -0.38 -5.21 12.61
C LEU A 128 -0.27 -6.12 13.85
N LEU A 129 -0.79 -7.33 13.76
CA LEU A 129 -0.73 -8.30 14.86
C LEU A 129 0.71 -8.76 15.18
N LYS A 130 1.59 -8.72 14.20
CA LYS A 130 3.02 -9.03 14.36
C LYS A 130 3.85 -7.83 14.81
N SER A 131 3.27 -6.63 14.76
CA SER A 131 3.98 -5.40 15.09
C SER A 131 4.10 -5.19 16.59
N GLN A 132 4.94 -4.21 16.97
CA GLN A 132 5.11 -3.84 18.39
C GLN A 132 3.83 -3.30 19.02
N ILE A 133 2.86 -2.82 18.21
CA ILE A 133 1.60 -2.25 18.69
C ILE A 133 0.81 -3.28 19.50
N PHE A 134 0.85 -4.53 19.09
CA PHE A 134 0.14 -5.64 19.76
C PHE A 134 1.01 -6.49 20.66
N LYS A 135 2.29 -6.14 20.85
CA LYS A 135 3.16 -6.87 21.79
C LYS A 135 2.82 -6.51 23.22
N PRO A 136 2.88 -7.49 24.15
CA PRO A 136 2.70 -7.20 25.57
C PRO A 136 3.75 -6.21 26.07
N THR A 137 3.35 -5.40 27.04
CA THR A 137 4.29 -4.50 27.71
C THR A 137 5.33 -5.34 28.46
N GLU A 138 6.61 -5.03 28.25
CA GLU A 138 7.68 -5.70 28.98
C GLU A 138 7.72 -5.16 30.40
N THR A 139 7.62 -6.07 31.35
CA THR A 139 7.76 -5.76 32.77
C THR A 139 9.10 -6.29 33.24
N GLY A 140 9.98 -5.39 33.58
CA GLY A 140 11.24 -5.89 34.08
C GLY A 140 12.30 -4.92 34.24
#